data_454f4d107d708ed33b1d576c4e4723e9
#
_entry.id   454f4d107d708ed33b1d576c4e4723e9
#
_cell.length_a   1.000
_cell.length_b   1.000
_cell.length_c   1.000
_cell.angle_alpha   90.00
_cell.angle_beta   90.00
_cell.angle_gamma   90.00
#
_symmetry.space_group_name_H-M   'P 1'
#
loop_
_entity.id
_entity.type
_entity.pdbx_description
1 polymer ?
#
loop_
_entity_poly.entity_id
_entity_poly.type
_entity_poly.pdbx_seq_one_letter_code
_entity_poly.pdbx_strand_id
1 'polypeptide(L)'
;MTDAGQSPEDRNTQIVLAMWEGVIGRGDREAVLKYIAPDYVQHAVNLPSGREHVLRLADMIREGNADFTPPARKTLFRTIAQGDMVVVIWEQQQDDPTRPGETYTGHAFDMYRLEDGMIVEHWDDTRKWPTAWKAKGEAAE
;
A
#
# COMPACT_ATOMS: atom_id res chain seq x y z
N MET A 1 17.95 -11.19 -19.58
CA MET A 1 17.70 -12.58 -19.19
C MET A 1 16.21 -12.78 -18.93
N THR A 2 15.61 -13.74 -19.56
CA THR A 2 14.21 -14.02 -19.35
C THR A 2 14.01 -14.74 -18.03
N ASP A 3 12.96 -14.40 -17.30
CA ASP A 3 12.58 -15.09 -16.07
C ASP A 3 11.89 -16.41 -16.39
N ALA A 4 12.55 -17.23 -17.25
CA ALA A 4 12.04 -18.52 -17.64
C ALA A 4 11.89 -19.40 -16.39
N GLY A 5 10.67 -19.84 -16.09
CA GLY A 5 10.36 -20.61 -14.88
C GLY A 5 9.68 -19.78 -13.79
N GLN A 6 9.67 -18.45 -13.88
CA GLN A 6 8.92 -17.63 -12.95
C GLN A 6 7.46 -17.53 -13.41
N SER A 7 6.51 -17.85 -12.53
CA SER A 7 5.09 -17.77 -12.85
C SER A 7 4.62 -16.31 -12.95
N PRO A 8 3.48 -16.04 -13.63
CA PRO A 8 2.86 -14.73 -13.59
C PRO A 8 2.56 -14.27 -12.17
N GLU A 9 2.14 -15.18 -11.30
CA GLU A 9 1.87 -14.89 -9.89
C GLU A 9 3.13 -14.46 -9.15
N ASP A 10 4.27 -15.12 -9.39
CA ASP A 10 5.54 -14.74 -8.77
C ASP A 10 5.99 -13.36 -9.23
N ARG A 11 5.89 -13.09 -10.53
CA ARG A 11 6.24 -11.76 -11.08
C ARG A 11 5.36 -10.66 -10.48
N ASN A 12 4.06 -10.90 -10.42
CA ASN A 12 3.11 -9.95 -9.87
C ASN A 12 3.37 -9.69 -8.38
N THR A 13 3.71 -10.75 -7.62
CA THR A 13 4.08 -10.61 -6.22
C THR A 13 5.31 -9.72 -6.05
N GLN A 14 6.34 -9.93 -6.87
CA GLN A 14 7.56 -9.12 -6.82
C GLN A 14 7.27 -7.65 -7.15
N ILE A 15 6.40 -7.38 -8.12
CA ILE A 15 5.99 -6.02 -8.48
C ILE A 15 5.30 -5.33 -7.29
N VAL A 16 4.36 -6.02 -6.64
CA VAL A 16 3.65 -5.46 -5.49
C VAL A 16 4.61 -5.16 -4.34
N LEU A 17 5.53 -6.08 -4.03
CA LEU A 17 6.51 -5.86 -2.95
C LEU A 17 7.50 -4.74 -3.31
N ALA A 18 7.93 -4.64 -4.56
CA ALA A 18 8.80 -3.56 -5.02
C ALA A 18 8.07 -2.21 -4.97
N MET A 19 6.78 -2.18 -5.29
CA MET A 19 5.95 -0.99 -5.15
C MET A 19 5.88 -0.56 -3.67
N TRP A 20 5.61 -1.47 -2.76
CA TRP A 20 5.58 -1.16 -1.33
C TRP A 20 6.90 -0.57 -0.85
N GLU A 21 8.02 -1.18 -1.20
CA GLU A 21 9.33 -0.68 -0.81
C GLU A 21 9.61 0.71 -1.39
N GLY A 22 9.31 0.91 -2.67
CA GLY A 22 9.58 2.18 -3.34
C GLY A 22 8.62 3.29 -2.93
N VAL A 23 7.32 3.03 -2.97
CA VAL A 23 6.30 4.06 -2.72
C VAL A 23 6.12 4.30 -1.22
N ILE A 24 5.77 3.25 -0.49
CA ILE A 24 5.45 3.39 0.94
C ILE A 24 6.73 3.47 1.78
N GLY A 25 7.76 2.71 1.42
CA GLY A 25 9.02 2.72 2.17
C GLY A 25 9.86 3.98 1.97
N ARG A 26 9.90 4.55 0.74
CA ARG A 26 10.80 5.66 0.42
C ARG A 26 10.11 6.91 -0.12
N GLY A 27 8.83 6.83 -0.46
CA GLY A 27 8.13 7.95 -1.12
C GLY A 27 8.70 8.26 -2.51
N ASP A 28 9.06 7.24 -3.26
CA ASP A 28 9.73 7.37 -4.55
C ASP A 28 8.71 7.52 -5.68
N ARG A 29 8.68 8.70 -6.31
CA ARG A 29 7.80 9.00 -7.43
C ARG A 29 8.07 8.08 -8.63
N GLU A 30 9.33 7.73 -8.87
CA GLU A 30 9.70 6.82 -9.97
C GLU A 30 9.05 5.44 -9.80
N ALA A 31 8.97 4.95 -8.56
CA ALA A 31 8.30 3.70 -8.27
C ALA A 31 6.79 3.76 -8.56
N VAL A 32 6.16 4.90 -8.27
CA VAL A 32 4.75 5.11 -8.61
C VAL A 32 4.56 5.00 -10.14
N LEU A 33 5.37 5.74 -10.89
CA LEU A 33 5.26 5.75 -12.36
C LEU A 33 5.55 4.38 -12.97
N LYS A 34 6.42 3.60 -12.36
CA LYS A 34 6.80 2.28 -12.84
C LYS A 34 5.74 1.21 -12.56
N TYR A 35 5.10 1.25 -11.39
CA TYR A 35 4.27 0.15 -10.91
C TYR A 35 2.78 0.44 -10.87
N ILE A 36 2.35 1.70 -10.87
CA ILE A 36 0.94 2.08 -10.74
C ILE A 36 0.41 2.58 -12.09
N ALA A 37 -0.67 1.98 -12.56
CA ALA A 37 -1.29 2.37 -13.83
C ALA A 37 -1.91 3.78 -13.73
N PRO A 38 -1.93 4.54 -14.85
CA PRO A 38 -2.51 5.90 -14.86
C PRO A 38 -3.97 5.95 -14.40
N ASP A 39 -4.76 4.94 -14.73
CA ASP A 39 -6.19 4.82 -14.42
C ASP A 39 -6.45 3.88 -13.24
N TYR A 40 -5.51 3.80 -12.32
CA TYR A 40 -5.57 3.00 -11.11
C TYR A 40 -6.87 3.24 -10.32
N VAL A 41 -7.55 2.15 -9.96
CA VAL A 41 -8.81 2.19 -9.21
C VAL A 41 -8.54 1.85 -7.74
N GLN A 42 -8.91 2.75 -6.85
CA GLN A 42 -8.74 2.61 -5.42
C GLN A 42 -10.06 2.25 -4.76
N HIS A 43 -10.13 1.06 -4.16
CA HIS A 43 -11.29 0.65 -3.36
C HIS A 43 -11.06 0.85 -1.86
N ALA A 44 -9.84 1.13 -1.43
CA ALA A 44 -9.58 1.55 -0.06
C ALA A 44 -10.34 2.85 0.22
N VAL A 45 -11.20 2.82 1.23
CA VAL A 45 -12.25 3.83 1.41
C VAL A 45 -11.77 5.23 1.77
N ASN A 46 -10.49 5.35 2.14
CA ASN A 46 -9.92 6.63 2.58
C ASN A 46 -9.07 7.33 1.51
N LEU A 47 -8.86 6.70 0.35
CA LEU A 47 -8.01 7.24 -0.70
C LEU A 47 -8.78 7.33 -2.01
N PRO A 48 -8.60 8.41 -2.79
CA PRO A 48 -9.23 8.52 -4.11
C PRO A 48 -8.54 7.63 -5.15
N SER A 49 -9.26 7.31 -6.22
CA SER A 49 -8.70 6.64 -7.41
C SER A 49 -7.81 7.59 -8.21
N GLY A 50 -6.93 7.01 -9.03
CA GLY A 50 -6.02 7.73 -9.91
C GLY A 50 -4.60 7.73 -9.41
N ARG A 51 -3.66 7.56 -10.34
CA ARG A 51 -2.22 7.52 -10.04
C ARG A 51 -1.72 8.81 -9.40
N GLU A 52 -2.31 9.95 -9.74
CA GLU A 52 -1.95 11.25 -9.18
C GLU A 52 -2.07 11.29 -7.65
N HIS A 53 -3.02 10.56 -7.08
CA HIS A 53 -3.17 10.48 -5.62
C HIS A 53 -2.09 9.63 -4.97
N VAL A 54 -1.62 8.60 -5.68
CA VAL A 54 -0.47 7.79 -5.22
C VAL A 54 0.83 8.60 -5.31
N LEU A 55 0.98 9.42 -6.35
CA LEU A 55 2.10 10.36 -6.45
C LEU A 55 2.09 11.35 -5.28
N ARG A 56 0.94 11.90 -4.94
CA ARG A 56 0.79 12.77 -3.78
C ARG A 56 1.17 12.04 -2.49
N LEU A 57 0.74 10.80 -2.32
CA LEU A 57 1.08 9.99 -1.16
C LEU A 57 2.60 9.80 -1.07
N ALA A 58 3.25 9.46 -2.17
CA ALA A 58 4.71 9.31 -2.21
C ALA A 58 5.43 10.60 -1.79
N ASP A 59 4.96 11.75 -2.30
CA ASP A 59 5.52 13.05 -1.90
C ASP A 59 5.39 13.29 -0.40
N MET A 60 4.23 13.00 0.17
CA MET A 60 3.96 13.16 1.59
C MET A 60 4.85 12.26 2.45
N ILE A 61 5.06 11.03 2.02
CA ILE A 61 5.94 10.08 2.71
C ILE A 61 7.38 10.58 2.68
N ARG A 62 7.86 10.98 1.52
CA ARG A 62 9.24 11.47 1.34
C ARG A 62 9.50 12.71 2.21
N GLU A 63 8.51 13.57 2.33
CA GLU A 63 8.59 14.81 3.11
C GLU A 63 8.32 14.61 4.60
N GLY A 64 7.98 13.38 5.02
CA GLY A 64 7.62 13.09 6.41
C GLY A 64 6.28 13.68 6.83
N ASN A 65 5.38 13.91 5.87
CA ASN A 65 4.13 14.65 6.03
C ASN A 65 2.87 13.75 5.95
N ALA A 66 3.05 12.45 5.93
CA ALA A 66 1.91 11.51 5.90
C ALA A 66 1.41 11.24 7.32
N ASP A 67 0.09 11.33 7.49
CA ASP A 67 -0.55 11.10 8.79
C ASP A 67 -1.23 9.73 8.81
N PHE A 68 -0.41 8.69 8.84
CA PHE A 68 -0.87 7.31 8.92
C PHE A 68 0.20 6.44 9.59
N THR A 69 -0.16 5.19 9.90
CA THR A 69 0.75 4.24 10.57
C THR A 69 2.06 4.09 9.81
N PRO A 70 3.19 4.36 10.44
CA PRO A 70 4.48 4.23 9.77
C PRO A 70 4.72 2.81 9.26
N PRO A 71 5.29 2.66 8.05
CA PRO A 71 5.63 1.34 7.51
C PRO A 71 6.52 0.50 8.43
N ALA A 72 7.35 1.15 9.24
CA ALA A 72 8.24 0.48 10.18
C ALA A 72 7.50 -0.36 11.24
N ARG A 73 6.20 -0.11 11.46
CA ARG A 73 5.38 -0.90 12.38
C ARG A 73 4.76 -2.13 11.71
N LYS A 74 4.91 -2.27 10.41
CA LYS A 74 4.38 -3.39 9.62
C LYS A 74 5.52 -4.30 9.20
N THR A 75 5.32 -5.61 9.38
CA THR A 75 6.25 -6.63 8.92
C THR A 75 5.52 -7.55 7.96
N LEU A 76 6.14 -7.88 6.84
CA LEU A 76 5.55 -8.81 5.88
C LEU A 76 5.37 -10.17 6.54
N PHE A 77 4.14 -10.64 6.60
CA PHE A 77 3.80 -11.95 7.13
C PHE A 77 3.72 -12.98 6.01
N ARG A 78 2.93 -12.69 4.97
CA ARG A 78 2.71 -13.66 3.88
C ARG A 78 2.17 -12.95 2.64
N THR A 79 2.45 -13.54 1.48
CA THR A 79 1.80 -13.18 0.22
C THR A 79 1.05 -14.38 -0.33
N ILE A 80 -0.07 -14.13 -0.96
CA ILE A 80 -0.89 -15.14 -1.65
C ILE A 80 -1.24 -14.57 -3.01
N ALA A 81 -0.96 -15.33 -4.08
CA ALA A 81 -1.25 -14.87 -5.43
C ALA A 81 -2.00 -15.93 -6.19
N GLN A 82 -2.99 -15.48 -6.97
CA GLN A 82 -3.77 -16.34 -7.85
C GLN A 82 -4.19 -15.54 -9.08
N GLY A 83 -3.83 -16.04 -10.26
CA GLY A 83 -4.12 -15.33 -11.52
C GLY A 83 -3.46 -13.95 -11.52
N ASP A 84 -4.26 -12.92 -11.77
CA ASP A 84 -3.82 -11.52 -11.79
C ASP A 84 -3.91 -10.82 -10.43
N MET A 85 -4.23 -11.55 -9.36
CA MET A 85 -4.44 -11.01 -8.02
C MET A 85 -3.29 -11.37 -7.09
N VAL A 86 -2.90 -10.41 -6.24
CA VAL A 86 -1.91 -10.61 -5.18
C VAL A 86 -2.49 -10.07 -3.87
N VAL A 87 -2.44 -10.89 -2.82
CA VAL A 87 -2.77 -10.47 -1.45
C VAL A 87 -1.48 -10.39 -0.64
N VAL A 88 -1.28 -9.26 0.02
CA VAL A 88 -0.17 -9.05 0.96
C VAL A 88 -0.74 -8.97 2.36
N ILE A 89 -0.21 -9.79 3.25
CA ILE A 89 -0.66 -9.84 4.64
C ILE A 89 0.50 -9.34 5.51
N TRP A 90 0.21 -8.34 6.35
CA TRP A 90 1.17 -7.70 7.23
C TRP A 90 0.87 -8.06 8.68
N GLU A 91 1.91 -8.29 9.46
CA GLU A 91 1.81 -8.16 10.92
C GLU A 91 2.02 -6.71 11.30
N GLN A 92 1.17 -6.20 12.16
CA GLN A 92 1.20 -4.80 12.55
C GLN A 92 1.07 -4.69 14.06
N GLN A 93 2.02 -4.00 14.70
CA GLN A 93 1.92 -3.69 16.12
C GLN A 93 0.95 -2.53 16.31
N GLN A 94 -0.04 -2.73 17.16
CA GLN A 94 -1.08 -1.75 17.42
C GLN A 94 -1.16 -1.48 18.92
N ASP A 95 -1.54 -0.25 19.28
CA ASP A 95 -1.74 0.09 20.69
C ASP A 95 -2.95 -0.65 21.23
N ASP A 96 -2.80 -1.27 22.41
CA ASP A 96 -3.87 -2.04 23.04
C ASP A 96 -4.81 -1.09 23.79
N PRO A 97 -6.07 -0.93 23.32
CA PRO A 97 -7.02 -0.03 23.97
C PRO A 97 -7.47 -0.52 25.36
N THR A 98 -7.20 -1.78 25.71
CA THR A 98 -7.59 -2.37 27.00
C THR A 98 -6.44 -2.37 28.00
N ARG A 99 -5.20 -2.08 27.55
CA ARG A 99 -3.99 -2.10 28.37
C ARG A 99 -3.11 -0.91 28.02
N PRO A 100 -3.28 0.25 28.66
CA PRO A 100 -2.49 1.45 28.36
C PRO A 100 -0.98 1.18 28.39
N GLY A 101 -0.26 1.62 27.36
CA GLY A 101 1.18 1.43 27.24
C GLY A 101 1.61 0.09 26.65
N GLU A 102 0.68 -0.83 26.43
CA GLU A 102 0.96 -2.11 25.80
C GLU A 102 0.52 -2.13 24.34
N THR A 103 1.06 -3.08 23.58
CA THR A 103 0.69 -3.29 22.17
C THR A 103 0.24 -4.72 21.96
N TYR A 104 -0.47 -4.94 20.85
CA TYR A 104 -0.81 -6.29 20.40
C TYR A 104 -0.48 -6.42 18.92
N THR A 105 -0.34 -7.64 18.44
CA THR A 105 -0.09 -7.93 17.04
C THR A 105 -1.41 -8.14 16.32
N GLY A 106 -1.70 -7.25 15.36
CA GLY A 106 -2.82 -7.41 14.47
C GLY A 106 -2.31 -7.75 13.06
N HIS A 107 -3.24 -7.96 12.14
CA HIS A 107 -2.92 -8.23 10.74
C HIS A 107 -3.67 -7.25 9.84
N ALA A 108 -2.97 -6.74 8.85
CA ALA A 108 -3.55 -5.89 7.82
C ALA A 108 -3.44 -6.59 6.46
N PHE A 109 -4.41 -6.35 5.60
CA PHE A 109 -4.53 -7.03 4.31
C PHE A 109 -4.62 -6.01 3.19
N ASP A 110 -3.80 -6.20 2.16
CA ASP A 110 -3.88 -5.44 0.93
C ASP A 110 -4.03 -6.42 -0.23
N MET A 111 -4.94 -6.13 -1.14
CA MET A 111 -5.14 -6.93 -2.34
C MET A 111 -4.99 -6.06 -3.58
N TYR A 112 -4.30 -6.59 -4.57
CA TYR A 112 -3.99 -5.88 -5.81
C TYR A 112 -4.36 -6.73 -7.01
N ARG A 113 -4.86 -6.08 -8.06
CA ARG A 113 -4.98 -6.68 -9.38
C ARG A 113 -3.98 -6.01 -10.30
N LEU A 114 -3.33 -6.83 -11.15
CA LEU A 114 -2.29 -6.35 -12.06
C LEU A 114 -2.65 -6.68 -13.51
N GLU A 115 -2.25 -5.81 -14.42
CA GLU A 115 -2.30 -6.02 -15.88
C GLU A 115 -0.98 -5.56 -16.47
N ASP A 116 -0.37 -6.41 -17.28
CA ASP A 116 0.86 -6.08 -18.02
C ASP A 116 1.97 -5.49 -17.15
N GLY A 117 2.14 -6.04 -15.94
CA GLY A 117 3.20 -5.60 -15.03
C GLY A 117 2.90 -4.34 -14.26
N MET A 118 1.67 -3.84 -14.29
CA MET A 118 1.25 -2.66 -13.56
C MET A 118 0.07 -2.95 -12.64
N ILE A 119 0.05 -2.30 -11.49
CA ILE A 119 -1.04 -2.38 -10.53
C ILE A 119 -2.19 -1.50 -11.02
N VAL A 120 -3.35 -2.10 -11.25
CA VAL A 120 -4.53 -1.43 -11.79
C VAL A 120 -5.66 -1.25 -10.77
N GLU A 121 -5.67 -2.06 -9.71
CA GLU A 121 -6.69 -1.96 -8.66
C GLU A 121 -6.12 -2.35 -7.29
N HIS A 122 -6.68 -1.76 -6.25
CA HIS A 122 -6.30 -2.03 -4.87
C HIS A 122 -7.51 -2.08 -3.95
N TRP A 123 -7.52 -3.04 -3.04
CA TRP A 123 -8.48 -3.19 -1.94
C TRP A 123 -7.71 -3.38 -0.64
N ASP A 124 -8.25 -2.90 0.47
CA ASP A 124 -7.74 -3.20 1.80
C ASP A 124 -8.87 -3.35 2.82
N ASP A 125 -8.51 -3.62 4.07
CA ASP A 125 -9.46 -3.81 5.16
C ASP A 125 -9.60 -2.54 6.04
N THR A 126 -9.04 -1.41 5.62
CA THR A 126 -9.05 -0.17 6.38
C THR A 126 -10.47 0.36 6.50
N ARG A 127 -10.87 0.70 7.72
CA ARG A 127 -12.16 1.33 7.99
C ARG A 127 -12.13 2.80 7.60
N LYS A 128 -13.28 3.32 7.23
CA LYS A 128 -13.41 4.73 6.88
C LYS A 128 -13.07 5.62 8.07
N TRP A 129 -12.20 6.59 7.84
CA TRP A 129 -11.81 7.57 8.85
C TRP A 129 -12.92 8.61 9.05
N PRO A 130 -12.98 9.25 10.26
CA PRO A 130 -13.98 10.29 10.53
C PRO A 130 -13.84 11.53 9.64
N THR A 131 -12.62 11.79 9.15
CA THR A 131 -12.32 12.97 8.32
C THR A 131 -11.78 12.55 6.98
N ALA A 132 -11.95 13.39 5.96
CA ALA A 132 -11.37 13.14 4.64
C ALA A 132 -9.84 13.01 4.73
N TRP A 133 -9.27 12.18 3.84
CA TRP A 133 -7.82 12.01 3.76
C TRP A 133 -7.14 13.31 3.36
N LYS A 134 -6.09 13.66 4.08
CA LYS A 134 -5.29 14.85 3.82
C LYS A 134 -3.88 14.69 4.38
N ALA A 135 -2.95 15.52 3.91
CA ALA A 135 -1.62 15.59 4.47
C ALA A 135 -1.68 16.15 5.89
N LYS A 136 -0.71 15.76 6.71
CA LYS A 136 -0.54 16.29 8.05
C LYS A 136 -0.39 17.81 8.00
N GLY A 137 -1.20 18.52 8.77
CA GLY A 137 -1.18 19.98 8.81
C GLY A 137 -2.02 20.67 7.74
N GLU A 138 -2.63 19.94 6.80
CA GLU A 138 -3.59 20.54 5.86
C GLU A 138 -4.84 20.99 6.61
N ALA A 139 -5.39 22.14 6.16
CA ALA A 139 -6.64 22.66 6.72
C ALA A 139 -7.79 21.68 6.45
N ALA A 140 -8.75 21.59 7.38
CA ALA A 140 -9.99 20.86 7.17
C ALA A 140 -10.84 21.62 6.13
N GLU A 141 -11.37 20.89 5.17
CA GLU A 141 -12.34 21.43 4.21
C GLU A 141 -13.75 21.47 4.81
#